data_97a0fd29f0d0da43c9fcc71c6e3f6a6f
#
_entry.id   97a0fd29f0d0da43c9fcc71c6e3f6a6f
#
_cell.length_a   1.000
_cell.length_b   1.000
_cell.length_c   1.000
_cell.angle_alpha   90.00
_cell.angle_beta   90.00
_cell.angle_gamma   90.00
#
_symmetry.space_group_name_H-M   'P 1'
#
loop_
_entity.id
_entity.type
_entity.pdbx_description
1 polymer ?
#
loop_
_entity_poly.entity_id
_entity_poly.type
_entity_poly.pdbx_seq_one_letter_code
_entity_poly.pdbx_strand_id
1 'polypeptide(L)'
;KYMDKPEKSIQIRVLDVGDFVQVEIEDNGRGISAKDLPYIFDRFYRTDTSRNSSKGGSGIGLSIVHKIMEDHGGKVWATSREGLGTTMYFVLRKFQEVPVNE
;
A
#
# COMPACT_ATOMS: atom_id res chain seq x y z
N LYS A 1 0.83 -18.34 15.77
CA LYS A 1 0.49 -17.93 15.09
C LYS A 1 0.35 -16.66 15.13
N TYR A 2 1.04 -16.04 14.56
CA TYR A 2 1.08 -14.82 14.60
C TYR A 2 -0.11 -14.23 14.38
N MET A 3 -0.86 -14.84 13.78
CA MET A 3 -1.97 -14.27 13.52
C MET A 3 -2.85 -14.75 14.45
N ASP A 4 -3.12 -14.14 15.43
CA ASP A 4 -4.05 -14.57 16.33
C ASP A 4 -5.44 -14.44 15.84
N LYS A 5 -5.67 -13.95 14.67
CA LYS A 5 -7.00 -13.79 14.16
C LYS A 5 -7.47 -15.06 13.57
N PRO A 6 -8.68 -15.46 13.83
CA PRO A 6 -9.20 -16.72 13.35
C PRO A 6 -9.31 -16.75 11.85
N GLU A 7 -9.48 -15.61 11.22
CA GLU A 7 -9.61 -15.59 9.81
C GLU A 7 -8.87 -14.44 9.22
N LYS A 8 -8.28 -14.65 8.09
CA LYS A 8 -7.66 -13.58 7.37
C LYS A 8 -8.69 -12.94 6.48
N SER A 9 -8.70 -11.65 6.40
CA SER A 9 -9.65 -10.98 5.53
C SER A 9 -8.96 -9.85 4.80
N ILE A 10 -9.43 -9.59 3.59
CA ILE A 10 -8.99 -8.47 2.81
C ILE A 10 -10.24 -7.81 2.27
N GLN A 11 -10.36 -6.52 2.47
CA GLN A 11 -11.48 -5.77 1.95
C GLN A 11 -10.96 -4.76 0.97
N ILE A 12 -11.64 -4.62 -0.14
CA ILE A 12 -11.26 -3.67 -1.17
C ILE A 12 -12.43 -2.72 -1.36
N ARG A 13 -12.15 -1.44 -1.28
CA ARG A 13 -13.18 -0.42 -1.46
C ARG A 13 -12.75 0.50 -2.58
N VAL A 14 -13.70 0.91 -3.39
CA VAL A 14 -13.44 1.86 -4.46
C VAL A 14 -14.36 3.03 -4.25
N LEU A 15 -13.80 4.21 -4.13
CA LEU A 15 -14.55 5.39 -3.80
C LEU A 15 -14.39 6.46 -4.87
N ASP A 16 -15.49 7.11 -5.15
CA ASP A 16 -15.49 8.19 -6.12
C ASP A 16 -15.18 9.48 -5.36
N VAL A 17 -14.06 10.11 -5.64
CA VAL A 17 -13.70 11.32 -4.95
C VAL A 17 -13.49 12.44 -5.95
N GLY A 18 -14.49 12.74 -6.71
CA GLY A 18 -14.46 13.86 -7.66
C GLY A 18 -13.75 13.46 -8.94
N ASP A 19 -12.66 14.09 -9.23
CA ASP A 19 -11.92 13.77 -10.45
C ASP A 19 -11.01 12.58 -10.25
N PHE A 20 -11.05 11.96 -9.08
CA PHE A 20 -10.17 10.87 -8.76
C PHE A 20 -10.95 9.67 -8.27
N VAL A 21 -10.29 8.54 -8.30
CA VAL A 21 -10.84 7.34 -7.72
C VAL A 21 -9.89 6.94 -6.61
N GLN A 22 -10.42 6.61 -5.46
CA GLN A 22 -9.58 6.17 -4.35
C GLN A 22 -9.86 4.69 -4.13
N VAL A 23 -8.82 3.89 -4.14
CA VAL A 23 -8.92 2.47 -3.89
C VAL A 23 -8.28 2.19 -2.55
N GLU A 24 -8.98 1.47 -1.71
CA GLU A 24 -8.46 1.13 -0.38
C GLU A 24 -8.40 -0.37 -0.27
N ILE A 25 -7.30 -0.89 0.18
CA ILE A 25 -7.15 -2.31 0.39
C ILE A 25 -6.78 -2.51 1.84
N GLU A 26 -7.68 -3.08 2.56
CA GLU A 26 -7.51 -3.24 4.00
C GLU A 26 -7.35 -4.70 4.36
N ASP A 27 -6.34 -5.04 5.13
CA ASP A 27 -6.20 -6.40 5.61
C ASP A 27 -6.19 -6.39 7.13
N ASN A 28 -6.40 -7.55 7.71
CA ASN A 28 -6.39 -7.70 9.16
C ASN A 28 -5.15 -8.45 9.61
N GLY A 29 -4.03 -8.27 8.92
CA GLY A 29 -2.81 -8.95 9.25
C GLY A 29 -2.09 -8.37 10.44
N ARG A 30 -0.76 -8.54 10.48
CA ARG A 30 -0.01 -8.09 11.60
C ARG A 30 0.18 -6.60 11.70
N GLY A 31 -0.05 -5.87 10.65
CA GLY A 31 0.12 -4.43 10.68
C GLY A 31 1.59 -4.04 10.56
N ILE A 32 1.83 -2.73 10.61
CA ILE A 32 3.15 -2.17 10.48
C ILE A 32 3.33 -1.23 11.65
N SER A 33 4.48 -1.30 12.29
CA SER A 33 4.71 -0.45 13.45
C SER A 33 4.80 1.01 13.04
N ALA A 34 4.48 1.90 13.96
CA ALA A 34 4.58 3.32 13.69
C ALA A 34 6.01 3.72 13.36
N LYS A 35 6.97 2.98 13.85
CA LYS A 35 8.35 3.25 13.59
C LYS A 35 8.69 2.98 12.12
N ASP A 36 8.10 1.97 11.54
CA ASP A 36 8.41 1.58 10.17
C ASP A 36 7.53 2.28 9.14
N LEU A 37 6.32 2.65 9.53
CA LEU A 37 5.34 3.14 8.59
C LEU A 37 5.83 4.29 7.70
N PRO A 38 6.55 5.27 8.20
CA PRO A 38 6.96 6.37 7.34
C PRO A 38 7.97 5.95 6.27
N TYR A 39 8.55 4.77 6.38
CA TYR A 39 9.61 4.38 5.48
C TYR A 39 9.25 3.24 4.54
N ILE A 40 8.03 2.76 4.59
CA ILE A 40 7.71 1.55 3.85
C ILE A 40 7.79 1.73 2.33
N PHE A 41 7.77 2.97 1.85
CA PHE A 41 7.89 3.19 0.42
C PHE A 41 9.31 3.54 0.00
N ASP A 42 10.23 3.59 0.96
CA ASP A 42 11.61 3.89 0.64
C ASP A 42 12.24 2.66 -0.01
N ARG A 43 13.08 2.92 -0.97
CA ARG A 43 13.72 1.85 -1.67
C ARG A 43 14.59 1.04 -0.73
N PHE A 44 14.47 -0.25 -0.79
CA PHE A 44 15.24 -1.18 0.03
C PHE A 44 14.91 -1.18 1.51
N TYR A 45 13.96 -0.37 1.96
CA TYR A 45 13.61 -0.41 3.36
C TYR A 45 12.82 -1.67 3.65
N ARG A 46 13.11 -2.31 4.72
CA ARG A 46 12.38 -3.49 5.14
C ARG A 46 12.11 -3.37 6.62
N THR A 47 10.96 -3.82 7.05
CA THR A 47 10.63 -3.79 8.46
C THR A 47 11.46 -4.83 9.17
N ASP A 48 11.53 -4.76 10.48
CA ASP A 48 12.28 -5.72 11.24
C ASP A 48 11.82 -7.13 10.97
N THR A 49 10.54 -7.32 10.84
CA THR A 49 10.01 -8.63 10.58
C THR A 49 10.48 -9.16 9.23
N SER A 50 10.42 -8.34 8.21
CA SER A 50 10.81 -8.82 6.91
C SER A 50 12.32 -8.96 6.79
N ARG A 51 13.09 -8.21 7.58
CA ARG A 51 14.52 -8.39 7.52
C ARG A 51 14.93 -9.77 7.97
N ASN A 52 14.18 -10.35 8.87
CA ASN A 52 14.51 -11.65 9.40
C ASN A 52 13.82 -12.77 8.66
N SER A 53 13.15 -12.48 7.59
CA SER A 53 12.41 -13.49 6.87
C SER A 53 13.08 -13.78 5.55
N SER A 54 13.35 -15.01 5.27
CA SER A 54 13.88 -15.35 3.99
C SER A 54 12.87 -15.17 2.89
N LYS A 55 11.61 -15.00 3.26
CA LYS A 55 10.60 -14.77 2.28
C LYS A 55 10.29 -13.32 2.13
N GLY A 56 10.91 -12.46 2.86
CA GLY A 56 10.64 -11.05 2.75
C GLY A 56 11.05 -10.55 1.40
N GLY A 57 10.39 -9.59 0.90
CA GLY A 57 10.73 -9.02 -0.37
C GLY A 57 12.04 -8.26 -0.31
N SER A 58 12.46 -7.76 -1.42
CA SER A 58 13.71 -7.05 -1.51
C SER A 58 13.61 -5.62 -0.99
N GLY A 59 12.44 -5.16 -0.69
CA GLY A 59 12.26 -3.78 -0.28
C GLY A 59 12.11 -2.84 -1.45
N ILE A 60 11.93 -3.39 -2.64
CA ILE A 60 11.79 -2.55 -3.81
C ILE A 60 10.34 -2.38 -4.22
N GLY A 61 9.51 -3.38 -3.93
CA GLY A 61 8.15 -3.40 -4.47
C GLY A 61 7.33 -2.17 -4.18
N LEU A 62 7.28 -1.73 -2.92
CA LEU A 62 6.46 -0.59 -2.59
C LEU A 62 7.05 0.70 -3.14
N SER A 63 8.36 0.79 -3.26
CA SER A 63 8.94 1.99 -3.83
C SER A 63 8.60 2.10 -5.31
N ILE A 64 8.48 0.98 -6.00
CA ILE A 64 8.08 1.00 -7.39
C ILE A 64 6.63 1.43 -7.51
N VAL A 65 5.77 0.91 -6.62
CA VAL A 65 4.37 1.30 -6.64
C VAL A 65 4.25 2.80 -6.42
N HIS A 66 4.99 3.34 -5.46
CA HIS A 66 4.95 4.76 -5.16
C HIS A 66 5.36 5.58 -6.38
N LYS A 67 6.40 5.15 -7.06
CA LYS A 67 6.85 5.88 -8.23
C LYS A 67 5.85 5.81 -9.37
N ILE A 68 5.26 4.65 -9.60
CA ILE A 68 4.29 4.51 -10.65
C ILE A 68 3.08 5.41 -10.36
N MET A 69 2.63 5.42 -9.11
CA MET A 69 1.48 6.25 -8.76
C MET A 69 1.80 7.72 -8.97
N GLU A 70 2.99 8.14 -8.56
CA GLU A 70 3.34 9.53 -8.75
C GLU A 70 3.47 9.89 -10.21
N ASP A 71 4.00 8.99 -11.01
CA ASP A 71 4.15 9.26 -12.44
C ASP A 71 2.80 9.38 -13.14
N HIS A 72 1.76 8.82 -12.55
CA HIS A 72 0.43 8.91 -13.12
C HIS A 72 -0.43 9.98 -12.44
N GLY A 73 0.20 10.85 -11.70
CA GLY A 73 -0.55 11.93 -11.08
C GLY A 73 -1.37 11.50 -9.90
N GLY A 74 -1.04 10.37 -9.31
CA GLY A 74 -1.79 9.88 -8.17
C GLY A 74 -0.96 9.89 -6.92
N LYS A 75 -1.44 9.20 -5.92
CA LYS A 75 -0.76 9.11 -4.65
C LYS A 75 -1.00 7.75 -4.04
N VAL A 76 -0.09 7.32 -3.20
CA VAL A 76 -0.27 6.10 -2.45
C VAL A 76 0.21 6.36 -1.04
N TRP A 77 -0.52 5.86 -0.07
CA TRP A 77 -0.07 5.96 1.32
C TRP A 77 -0.70 4.80 2.08
N ALA A 78 -0.36 4.67 3.33
CA ALA A 78 -0.87 3.57 4.14
C ALA A 78 -1.13 4.04 5.55
N THR A 79 -2.11 3.42 6.18
CA THR A 79 -2.29 3.56 7.61
C THR A 79 -2.23 2.16 8.17
N SER A 80 -1.75 2.00 9.38
CA SER A 80 -1.61 0.69 9.94
C SER A 80 -1.58 0.77 11.45
N ARG A 81 -1.96 -0.34 12.07
CA ARG A 81 -1.88 -0.44 13.51
C ARG A 81 -1.35 -1.83 13.79
N GLU A 82 -0.23 -1.88 14.48
CA GLU A 82 0.40 -3.15 14.78
C GLU A 82 -0.57 -4.06 15.48
N GLY A 83 -0.66 -5.29 15.05
CA GLY A 83 -1.58 -6.25 15.63
C GLY A 83 -2.98 -6.20 15.07
N LEU A 84 -3.33 -5.19 14.29
CA LEU A 84 -4.67 -5.07 13.76
C LEU A 84 -4.75 -5.14 12.26
N GLY A 85 -3.78 -4.62 11.56
CA GLY A 85 -3.79 -4.69 10.11
C GLY A 85 -3.32 -3.42 9.45
N THR A 86 -3.44 -3.40 8.15
CA THR A 86 -2.93 -2.30 7.32
C THR A 86 -3.95 -1.96 6.26
N THR A 87 -4.09 -0.68 5.96
CA THR A 87 -4.89 -0.24 4.83
C THR A 87 -3.99 0.53 3.89
N MET A 88 -3.97 0.10 2.64
CA MET A 88 -3.25 0.82 1.60
C MET A 88 -4.23 1.68 0.84
N TYR A 89 -3.84 2.90 0.52
CA TYR A 89 -4.70 3.84 -0.18
C TYR A 89 -4.03 4.23 -1.49
N PHE A 90 -4.79 4.17 -2.57
CA PHE A 90 -4.31 4.54 -3.89
C PHE A 90 -5.29 5.53 -4.48
N VAL A 91 -4.80 6.67 -4.94
CA VAL A 91 -5.67 7.66 -5.56
C VAL A 91 -5.17 7.90 -6.97
N LEU A 92 -6.06 7.74 -7.94
CA LEU A 92 -5.72 7.92 -9.35
C LEU A 92 -6.73 8.84 -10.01
N ARG A 93 -6.30 9.58 -11.00
CA ARG A 93 -7.23 10.40 -11.74
C ARG A 93 -8.15 9.50 -12.52
N LYS A 94 -9.45 9.83 -12.50
CA LYS A 94 -10.41 9.07 -13.21
C LYS A 94 -10.17 9.11 -14.69
N PHE A 95 -9.73 10.26 -15.18
CA PHE A 95 -9.60 10.42 -16.58
C PHE A 95 -8.22 10.90 -16.88
N GLN A 96 -7.51 10.18 -17.68
CA GLN A 96 -6.18 10.57 -18.04
C GLN A 96 -6.23 10.98 -19.46
N GLU A 97 -5.76 12.19 -19.75
CA GLU A 97 -5.79 12.64 -21.09
C GLU A 97 -4.71 11.96 -21.80
N VAL A 98 -5.02 11.19 -22.77
CA VAL A 98 -4.05 10.49 -23.54
C VAL A 98 -3.90 11.20 -24.85
N PRO A 99 -2.74 11.45 -25.29
CA PRO A 99 -2.56 12.12 -26.56
C PRO A 99 -3.17 11.22 -27.58
N VAL A 100 -4.03 11.77 -28.30
CA VAL A 100 -4.68 11.01 -29.21
C VAL A 100 -3.93 11.01 -30.34
N ASN A 101 -3.52 9.96 -30.81
CA ASN A 101 -2.83 10.02 -31.87
C ASN A 101 -3.46 9.42 -32.84
N GLU A 102 -4.45 9.57 -33.02
CA GLU A 102 -5.03 8.99 -33.98
C GLU A 102 -5.11 9.64 -34.94
#